data_2b57cd1bba71d2de3a1db9bfb68266cf
#
_entry.id   2b57cd1bba71d2de3a1db9bfb68266cf
#
_cell.length_a   1.000
_cell.length_b   1.000
_cell.length_c   1.000
_cell.angle_alpha   90.00
_cell.angle_beta   90.00
_cell.angle_gamma   90.00
#
_symmetry.space_group_name_H-M   'P 1'
#
loop_
_entity.id
_entity.type
_entity.pdbx_description
1 polymer ?
#
loop_
_entity_poly.entity_id
_entity_poly.type
_entity_poly.pdbx_seq_one_letter_code
_entity_poly.pdbx_strand_id
1 'polypeptide(L)'
;MACALRLFDVKSRYNLTDKAFQQTMLAVNGGNISQYQVKKVLKSIVKLKPIWIDMCINSCCAYTGQYKDHVQCEYCEAPRFQDISDANKKHVPRRQMAYFSIKDRLIIQYQDPVRSKELRYRATVHNSDFNKIEDIYDGERYQKLLSCGFFNDERDVALIGSVDGYQIFRQKTDDCWVVLMINANLCPENRVKKENLMITSIIPGPKEPKHFNSFMYPIVNELKDLESMLSFLLF
;
A
#
# COMPACT_ATOMS: atom_id res chain seq x y z
N MET A 1 -11.98 22.90 -12.46
CA MET A 1 -11.22 21.69 -12.10
C MET A 1 -10.67 21.72 -10.66
N ALA A 2 -9.95 22.77 -10.21
CA ALA A 2 -9.41 22.83 -8.83
C ALA A 2 -10.47 22.65 -7.72
N CYS A 3 -11.63 23.30 -7.84
CA CYS A 3 -12.74 23.13 -6.88
C CYS A 3 -13.28 21.68 -6.88
N ALA A 4 -13.36 21.04 -8.05
CA ALA A 4 -13.80 19.66 -8.16
C ALA A 4 -12.81 18.66 -7.49
N LEU A 5 -11.52 18.91 -7.59
CA LEU A 5 -10.49 18.12 -6.90
C LEU A 5 -10.57 18.29 -5.38
N ARG A 6 -10.76 19.53 -4.88
CA ARG A 6 -10.96 19.79 -3.45
C ARG A 6 -12.23 19.12 -2.92
N LEU A 7 -13.34 19.20 -3.65
CA LEU A 7 -14.58 18.53 -3.26
C LEU A 7 -14.43 16.99 -3.31
N PHE A 8 -13.63 16.46 -4.24
CA PHE A 8 -13.35 15.04 -4.30
C PHE A 8 -12.50 14.56 -3.10
N ASP A 9 -11.56 15.40 -2.63
CA ASP A 9 -10.84 15.17 -1.38
C ASP A 9 -11.81 15.12 -0.18
N VAL A 10 -12.70 16.11 -0.06
CA VAL A 10 -13.77 16.10 0.97
C VAL A 10 -14.64 14.85 0.86
N LYS A 11 -15.04 14.46 -0.37
CA LYS A 11 -15.79 13.21 -0.59
C LYS A 11 -15.04 11.99 -0.04
N SER A 12 -13.75 11.89 -0.30
CA SER A 12 -12.93 10.77 0.13
C SER A 12 -12.77 10.73 1.66
N ARG A 13 -12.56 11.88 2.29
CA ARG A 13 -12.37 11.99 3.76
C ARG A 13 -13.65 11.71 4.54
N TYR A 14 -14.78 12.21 4.06
CA TYR A 14 -16.06 12.19 4.77
C TYR A 14 -17.08 11.22 4.19
N ASN A 15 -16.65 10.33 3.27
CA ASN A 15 -17.50 9.30 2.66
C ASN A 15 -18.78 9.85 2.01
N LEU A 16 -18.71 11.01 1.33
CA LEU A 16 -19.87 11.53 0.62
C LEU A 16 -20.30 10.57 -0.49
N THR A 17 -21.60 10.38 -0.63
CA THR A 17 -22.14 9.58 -1.72
C THR A 17 -21.86 10.21 -3.07
N ASP A 18 -21.86 9.42 -4.15
CA ASP A 18 -21.68 9.94 -5.52
C ASP A 18 -22.75 10.97 -5.89
N LYS A 19 -24.00 10.74 -5.43
CA LYS A 19 -25.11 11.68 -5.62
C LYS A 19 -24.87 13.00 -4.88
N ALA A 20 -24.43 12.95 -3.61
CA ALA A 20 -24.11 14.16 -2.84
C ALA A 20 -22.98 14.95 -3.49
N PHE A 21 -21.89 14.28 -3.91
CA PHE A 21 -20.80 14.91 -4.64
C PHE A 21 -21.31 15.63 -5.91
N GLN A 22 -22.11 14.97 -6.74
CA GLN A 22 -22.63 15.54 -7.99
C GLN A 22 -23.51 16.75 -7.72
N GLN A 23 -24.41 16.69 -6.73
CA GLN A 23 -25.30 17.80 -6.36
C GLN A 23 -24.50 19.00 -5.82
N THR A 24 -23.51 18.76 -4.98
CA THR A 24 -22.64 19.82 -4.46
C THR A 24 -21.83 20.46 -5.59
N MET A 25 -21.33 19.69 -6.55
CA MET A 25 -20.63 20.23 -7.73
C MET A 25 -21.51 21.15 -8.56
N LEU A 26 -22.76 20.77 -8.79
CA LEU A 26 -23.74 21.60 -9.50
C LEU A 26 -24.02 22.91 -8.75
N ALA A 27 -24.19 22.83 -7.42
CA ALA A 27 -24.49 24.00 -6.59
C ALA A 27 -23.33 25.01 -6.51
N VAL A 28 -22.07 24.51 -6.44
CA VAL A 28 -20.89 25.37 -6.22
C VAL A 28 -20.37 26.00 -7.53
N ASN A 29 -20.41 25.29 -8.65
CA ASN A 29 -19.73 25.73 -9.88
C ASN A 29 -20.66 25.97 -11.07
N GLY A 30 -21.94 25.65 -11.00
CA GLY A 30 -22.84 25.70 -12.15
C GLY A 30 -22.36 24.86 -13.35
N GLY A 31 -21.37 23.98 -13.16
CA GLY A 31 -20.71 23.24 -14.24
C GLY A 31 -20.85 21.71 -14.07
N ASN A 32 -20.98 21.03 -15.20
CA ASN A 32 -21.15 19.58 -15.30
C ASN A 32 -19.84 18.80 -15.21
N ILE A 33 -19.00 19.05 -14.19
CA ILE A 33 -17.82 18.23 -13.97
C ILE A 33 -18.25 16.94 -13.26
N SER A 34 -18.20 15.83 -13.98
CA SER A 34 -18.55 14.53 -13.42
C SER A 34 -17.41 13.95 -12.57
N GLN A 35 -17.76 13.07 -11.62
CA GLN A 35 -16.78 12.32 -10.85
C GLN A 35 -15.80 11.53 -11.75
N TYR A 36 -16.27 11.04 -12.89
CA TYR A 36 -15.43 10.37 -13.89
C TYR A 36 -14.32 11.29 -14.41
N GLN A 37 -14.66 12.54 -14.76
CA GLN A 37 -13.67 13.51 -15.22
C GLN A 37 -12.65 13.85 -14.12
N VAL A 38 -13.09 14.00 -12.87
CA VAL A 38 -12.17 14.19 -11.72
C VAL A 38 -11.23 13.00 -11.57
N LYS A 39 -11.76 11.77 -11.58
CA LYS A 39 -10.96 10.55 -11.50
C LYS A 39 -9.98 10.43 -12.68
N LYS A 40 -10.37 10.84 -13.88
CA LYS A 40 -9.49 10.84 -15.07
C LYS A 40 -8.31 11.79 -14.87
N VAL A 41 -8.55 12.99 -14.36
CA VAL A 41 -7.49 13.97 -14.06
C VAL A 41 -6.61 13.45 -12.93
N LEU A 42 -7.18 12.93 -11.85
CA LEU A 42 -6.39 12.33 -10.77
C LEU A 42 -5.48 11.21 -11.28
N LYS A 43 -5.97 10.32 -12.13
CA LYS A 43 -5.17 9.26 -12.75
C LYS A 43 -4.00 9.77 -13.59
N SER A 44 -4.10 10.98 -14.17
CA SER A 44 -3.00 11.59 -14.92
C SER A 44 -1.96 12.26 -14.02
N ILE A 45 -2.36 12.73 -12.85
CA ILE A 45 -1.49 13.42 -11.89
C ILE A 45 -0.81 12.41 -10.95
N VAL A 46 -1.58 11.45 -10.44
CA VAL A 46 -1.07 10.46 -9.48
C VAL A 46 -0.22 9.43 -10.21
N LYS A 47 1.07 9.42 -9.91
CA LYS A 47 2.04 8.46 -10.49
C LYS A 47 1.94 7.07 -9.88
N LEU A 48 1.31 6.93 -8.72
CA LEU A 48 1.15 5.64 -8.04
C LEU A 48 0.16 4.76 -8.81
N LYS A 49 0.68 3.67 -9.39
CA LYS A 49 -0.12 2.67 -10.11
C LYS A 49 0.10 1.31 -9.48
N PRO A 50 -0.95 0.47 -9.40
CA PRO A 50 -0.77 -0.91 -8.97
C PRO A 50 0.07 -1.69 -9.99
N ILE A 51 0.95 -2.51 -9.47
CA ILE A 51 1.62 -3.58 -10.20
C ILE A 51 0.73 -4.81 -10.03
N TRP A 52 0.24 -5.34 -11.14
CA TRP A 52 -0.60 -6.53 -11.13
C TRP A 52 0.25 -7.78 -11.15
N ILE A 53 0.08 -8.64 -10.16
CA ILE A 53 0.82 -9.88 -9.98
C ILE A 53 -0.17 -11.04 -10.08
N ASP A 54 0.14 -11.99 -10.95
CA ASP A 54 -0.69 -13.17 -11.13
C ASP A 54 -0.72 -14.03 -9.86
N MET A 55 -1.88 -14.58 -9.56
CA MET A 55 -2.08 -15.46 -8.43
C MET A 55 -2.99 -16.64 -8.79
N CYS A 56 -2.90 -17.70 -8.03
CA CYS A 56 -3.80 -18.85 -8.17
C CYS A 56 -5.24 -18.42 -7.94
N ILE A 57 -6.17 -18.90 -8.81
CA ILE A 57 -7.60 -18.61 -8.68
C ILE A 57 -8.19 -19.07 -7.35
N ASN A 58 -7.60 -20.10 -6.73
CA ASN A 58 -7.99 -20.63 -5.43
C ASN A 58 -7.18 -20.00 -4.27
N SER A 59 -6.48 -18.88 -4.49
CA SER A 59 -5.66 -18.17 -3.50
C SER A 59 -4.53 -19.00 -2.88
N CYS A 60 -4.05 -20.07 -3.53
CA CYS A 60 -3.00 -20.91 -2.96
C CYS A 60 -1.66 -20.19 -2.88
N CYS A 61 -1.23 -19.53 -3.98
CA CYS A 61 0.03 -18.80 -4.08
C CYS A 61 -0.07 -17.64 -5.07
N ALA A 62 0.83 -16.67 -4.95
CA ALA A 62 1.14 -15.71 -6.00
C ALA A 62 2.27 -16.28 -6.88
N TYR A 63 2.25 -15.96 -8.16
CA TYR A 63 3.30 -16.39 -9.09
C TYR A 63 4.50 -15.43 -9.02
N THR A 64 5.21 -15.51 -7.89
CA THR A 64 6.39 -14.71 -7.53
C THR A 64 7.54 -15.61 -7.10
N GLY A 65 8.76 -15.10 -7.05
CA GLY A 65 9.92 -15.87 -6.62
C GLY A 65 10.06 -17.18 -7.40
N GLN A 66 10.10 -18.28 -6.70
CA GLN A 66 10.22 -19.63 -7.29
C GLN A 66 9.02 -20.02 -8.17
N TYR A 67 7.84 -19.43 -7.96
CA TYR A 67 6.63 -19.71 -8.74
C TYR A 67 6.48 -18.85 -10.00
N LYS A 68 7.40 -17.92 -10.24
CA LYS A 68 7.28 -16.89 -11.28
C LYS A 68 6.96 -17.46 -12.67
N ASP A 69 7.58 -18.57 -13.03
CA ASP A 69 7.50 -19.17 -14.35
C ASP A 69 6.47 -20.33 -14.43
N HIS A 70 5.78 -20.64 -13.33
CA HIS A 70 4.78 -21.71 -13.31
C HIS A 70 3.55 -21.30 -14.11
N VAL A 71 3.04 -22.22 -14.93
CA VAL A 71 1.81 -22.06 -15.72
C VAL A 71 0.57 -22.65 -15.03
N GLN A 72 0.78 -23.40 -13.95
CA GLN A 72 -0.27 -23.96 -13.09
C GLN A 72 0.14 -23.88 -11.62
N CYS A 73 -0.85 -23.95 -10.75
CA CYS A 73 -0.62 -23.92 -9.31
C CYS A 73 -0.07 -25.25 -8.79
N GLU A 74 1.05 -25.22 -8.09
CA GLU A 74 1.67 -26.39 -7.46
C GLU A 74 0.78 -27.05 -6.39
N TYR A 75 -0.13 -26.28 -5.76
CA TYR A 75 -0.97 -26.75 -4.65
C TYR A 75 -2.32 -27.32 -5.04
N CYS A 76 -2.85 -26.92 -6.19
CA CYS A 76 -4.21 -27.32 -6.62
C CYS A 76 -4.33 -27.55 -8.12
N GLU A 77 -3.21 -27.50 -8.83
CA GLU A 77 -3.09 -27.76 -10.28
C GLU A 77 -3.95 -26.86 -11.17
N ALA A 78 -4.63 -25.87 -10.57
CA ALA A 78 -5.43 -24.92 -11.36
C ALA A 78 -4.54 -24.13 -12.32
N PRO A 79 -4.93 -23.97 -13.60
CA PRO A 79 -4.14 -23.23 -14.56
C PRO A 79 -4.06 -21.74 -14.20
N ARG A 80 -2.90 -21.12 -14.44
CA ARG A 80 -2.64 -19.70 -14.22
C ARG A 80 -3.43 -18.81 -15.16
N PHE A 81 -3.54 -19.24 -16.43
CA PHE A 81 -4.14 -18.47 -17.50
C PHE A 81 -5.55 -18.98 -17.87
N GLN A 82 -6.34 -18.11 -18.46
CA GLN A 82 -7.63 -18.48 -19.03
C GLN A 82 -7.41 -19.33 -20.29
N ASP A 83 -8.35 -20.24 -20.57
CA ASP A 83 -8.36 -20.98 -21.82
C ASP A 83 -8.70 -20.00 -22.95
N ILE A 84 -7.73 -19.76 -23.82
CA ILE A 84 -7.91 -18.92 -25.00
C ILE A 84 -7.88 -19.84 -26.20
N SER A 85 -9.00 -19.93 -26.92
CA SER A 85 -9.14 -20.73 -28.15
C SER A 85 -8.30 -20.22 -29.32
N ASP A 86 -7.69 -19.04 -29.20
CA ASP A 86 -6.92 -18.36 -30.22
C ASP A 86 -5.44 -18.26 -29.81
N ALA A 87 -4.60 -19.04 -30.49
CA ALA A 87 -3.16 -19.11 -30.23
C ALA A 87 -2.41 -17.74 -30.39
N ASN A 88 -3.02 -16.77 -31.07
CA ASN A 88 -2.45 -15.43 -31.26
C ASN A 88 -2.82 -14.43 -30.16
N LYS A 89 -3.67 -14.81 -29.20
CA LYS A 89 -4.03 -13.92 -28.09
C LYS A 89 -3.06 -14.04 -26.93
N LYS A 90 -2.75 -12.91 -26.31
CA LYS A 90 -1.93 -12.81 -25.12
C LYS A 90 -2.56 -13.64 -23.97
N HIS A 91 -1.76 -14.42 -23.27
CA HIS A 91 -2.20 -15.13 -22.07
C HIS A 91 -2.81 -14.17 -21.05
N VAL A 92 -4.07 -14.37 -20.71
CA VAL A 92 -4.80 -13.57 -19.73
C VAL A 92 -4.80 -14.32 -18.41
N PRO A 93 -4.24 -13.75 -17.32
CA PRO A 93 -4.25 -14.42 -16.03
C PRO A 93 -5.68 -14.58 -15.51
N ARG A 94 -5.96 -15.69 -14.84
CA ARG A 94 -7.27 -15.97 -14.25
C ARG A 94 -7.57 -15.10 -13.04
N ARG A 95 -6.54 -14.73 -12.28
CA ARG A 95 -6.64 -13.86 -11.11
C ARG A 95 -5.33 -13.12 -10.87
N GLN A 96 -5.42 -11.91 -10.37
CA GLN A 96 -4.28 -11.08 -10.02
C GLN A 96 -4.51 -10.40 -8.68
N MET A 97 -3.42 -10.15 -7.95
CA MET A 97 -3.37 -9.26 -6.80
C MET A 97 -2.83 -7.90 -7.22
N ALA A 98 -3.21 -6.85 -6.50
CA ALA A 98 -2.64 -5.53 -6.68
C ALA A 98 -1.49 -5.31 -5.69
N TYR A 99 -0.34 -4.87 -6.18
CA TYR A 99 0.80 -4.45 -5.37
C TYR A 99 1.12 -2.98 -5.63
N PHE A 100 1.35 -2.21 -4.57
CA PHE A 100 1.70 -0.79 -4.63
C PHE A 100 3.09 -0.61 -4.02
N SER A 101 4.03 -0.05 -4.79
CA SER A 101 5.41 0.17 -4.37
C SER A 101 5.49 1.00 -3.08
N ILE A 102 6.22 0.50 -2.11
CA ILE A 102 6.55 1.20 -0.85
C ILE A 102 7.42 2.41 -1.16
N LYS A 103 8.41 2.24 -2.02
CA LYS A 103 9.32 3.30 -2.48
C LYS A 103 8.54 4.49 -3.04
N ASP A 104 7.61 4.24 -3.97
CA ASP A 104 6.83 5.31 -4.59
C ASP A 104 5.95 6.04 -3.55
N ARG A 105 5.42 5.30 -2.59
CA ARG A 105 4.63 5.87 -1.48
C ARG A 105 5.49 6.73 -0.56
N LEU A 106 6.70 6.28 -0.22
CA LEU A 106 7.64 7.05 0.59
C LEU A 106 8.10 8.31 -0.16
N ILE A 107 8.44 8.20 -1.45
CA ILE A 107 8.82 9.36 -2.27
C ILE A 107 7.73 10.44 -2.21
N ILE A 108 6.45 10.06 -2.38
CA ILE A 108 5.32 11.01 -2.31
C ILE A 108 5.26 11.69 -0.93
N GLN A 109 5.46 10.95 0.16
CA GLN A 109 5.44 11.50 1.52
C GLN A 109 6.59 12.49 1.75
N TYR A 110 7.81 12.18 1.29
CA TYR A 110 8.98 13.02 1.49
C TYR A 110 9.10 14.19 0.51
N GLN A 111 8.38 14.17 -0.61
CA GLN A 111 8.31 15.30 -1.56
C GLN A 111 7.49 16.47 -1.03
N ASP A 112 6.57 16.25 -0.09
CA ASP A 112 5.83 17.32 0.58
C ASP A 112 6.68 17.92 1.72
N PRO A 113 7.01 19.23 1.68
CA PRO A 113 7.89 19.84 2.69
C PRO A 113 7.33 19.81 4.11
N VAL A 114 6.00 19.88 4.26
CA VAL A 114 5.34 19.82 5.58
C VAL A 114 5.41 18.38 6.10
N ARG A 115 5.03 17.43 5.27
CA ARG A 115 5.07 16.00 5.62
C ARG A 115 6.49 15.54 5.91
N SER A 116 7.48 15.98 5.14
CA SER A 116 8.90 15.64 5.33
C SER A 116 9.42 16.09 6.71
N LYS A 117 8.93 17.22 7.24
CA LYS A 117 9.24 17.66 8.60
C LYS A 117 8.57 16.77 9.66
N GLU A 118 7.28 16.44 9.47
CA GLU A 118 6.54 15.56 10.37
C GLU A 118 7.18 14.17 10.46
N LEU A 119 7.76 13.68 9.36
CA LEU A 119 8.45 12.39 9.28
C LEU A 119 9.82 12.34 9.97
N ARG A 120 10.23 13.42 10.64
CA ARG A 120 11.43 13.46 11.49
C ARG A 120 11.12 13.28 12.97
N TYR A 121 9.87 13.02 13.32
CA TYR A 121 9.41 12.84 14.71
C TYR A 121 10.36 11.93 15.52
N ARG A 122 10.73 10.76 14.96
CA ARG A 122 11.64 9.81 15.60
C ARG A 122 12.95 10.45 16.09
N ALA A 123 13.56 11.30 15.26
CA ALA A 123 14.89 11.83 15.48
C ALA A 123 14.89 13.22 16.14
N THR A 124 13.81 13.99 16.03
CA THR A 124 13.80 15.40 16.41
C THR A 124 12.81 15.75 17.52
N VAL A 125 11.79 14.92 17.74
CA VAL A 125 10.70 15.22 18.70
C VAL A 125 10.63 14.18 19.81
N HIS A 126 10.79 12.89 19.47
CA HIS A 126 10.72 11.82 20.45
C HIS A 126 11.94 11.86 21.39
N ASN A 127 11.67 11.90 22.68
CA ASN A 127 12.69 11.81 23.72
C ASN A 127 12.43 10.56 24.54
N SER A 128 13.30 9.57 24.41
CA SER A 128 13.21 8.34 25.20
C SER A 128 13.53 8.61 26.66
N ASP A 129 12.63 8.23 27.57
CA ASP A 129 12.84 8.17 29.02
C ASP A 129 12.89 6.69 29.41
N PHE A 130 14.00 6.25 30.00
CA PHE A 130 14.19 4.85 30.43
C PHE A 130 13.12 4.33 31.40
N ASN A 131 12.39 5.22 32.05
CA ASN A 131 11.33 4.87 33.00
C ASN A 131 9.94 4.82 32.38
N LYS A 132 9.80 5.16 31.10
CA LYS A 132 8.51 5.23 30.43
C LYS A 132 8.57 4.56 29.04
N ILE A 133 7.49 3.92 28.67
CA ILE A 133 7.27 3.43 27.30
C ILE A 133 6.10 4.22 26.73
N GLU A 134 6.41 5.20 25.90
CA GLU A 134 5.43 6.09 25.26
C GLU A 134 5.28 5.80 23.76
N ASP A 135 6.32 5.23 23.14
CA ASP A 135 6.30 4.86 21.71
C ASP A 135 7.07 3.55 21.49
N ILE A 136 6.96 3.02 20.26
CA ILE A 136 7.73 1.86 19.77
C ILE A 136 9.24 2.08 19.89
N TYR A 137 9.68 3.34 19.88
CA TYR A 137 11.08 3.74 19.97
C TYR A 137 11.67 3.54 21.37
N ASP A 138 10.83 3.43 22.40
CA ASP A 138 11.25 3.12 23.78
C ASP A 138 11.38 1.61 24.01
N GLY A 139 10.91 0.80 23.04
CA GLY A 139 10.92 -0.66 23.12
C GLY A 139 12.33 -1.25 22.97
N GLU A 140 12.61 -2.30 23.73
CA GLU A 140 13.88 -3.03 23.73
C GLU A 140 14.35 -3.43 22.33
N ARG A 141 13.43 -3.86 21.46
CA ARG A 141 13.74 -4.24 20.09
C ARG A 141 14.33 -3.09 19.27
N TYR A 142 13.77 -1.89 19.40
CA TYR A 142 14.28 -0.71 18.70
C TYR A 142 15.65 -0.31 19.25
N GLN A 143 15.82 -0.32 20.56
CA GLN A 143 17.11 -0.03 21.22
C GLN A 143 18.20 -1.01 20.75
N LYS A 144 17.85 -2.30 20.60
CA LYS A 144 18.77 -3.29 20.05
C LYS A 144 19.14 -3.00 18.59
N LEU A 145 18.20 -2.58 17.76
CA LEU A 145 18.49 -2.18 16.36
C LEU A 145 19.43 -0.97 16.31
N LEU A 146 19.20 0.04 17.16
CA LEU A 146 20.13 1.18 17.29
C LEU A 146 21.55 0.74 17.67
N SER A 147 21.69 -0.16 18.64
CA SER A 147 23.00 -0.68 19.07
C SER A 147 23.71 -1.48 17.97
N CYS A 148 22.95 -2.04 17.01
CA CYS A 148 23.47 -2.72 15.83
C CYS A 148 23.78 -1.78 14.66
N GLY A 149 23.62 -0.47 14.83
CA GLY A 149 23.93 0.52 13.80
C GLY A 149 22.78 0.84 12.83
N PHE A 150 21.55 0.36 13.09
CA PHE A 150 20.38 0.78 12.35
C PHE A 150 19.84 2.12 12.85
N PHE A 151 19.15 2.86 12.01
CA PHE A 151 18.51 4.15 12.35
C PHE A 151 19.46 5.24 12.83
N ASN A 152 20.71 5.24 12.36
CA ASN A 152 21.71 6.23 12.69
C ASN A 152 21.46 7.60 12.02
N ASP A 153 20.81 7.60 10.84
CA ASP A 153 20.44 8.83 10.15
C ASP A 153 19.02 9.26 10.58
N GLU A 154 18.80 10.56 10.73
CA GLU A 154 17.48 11.11 11.04
C GLU A 154 16.41 10.79 9.97
N ARG A 155 16.85 10.52 8.73
CA ARG A 155 15.99 10.20 7.59
C ARG A 155 15.65 8.72 7.49
N ASP A 156 16.31 7.85 8.25
CA ASP A 156 16.01 6.42 8.26
C ASP A 156 14.55 6.16 8.60
N VAL A 157 13.91 5.30 7.82
CA VAL A 157 12.46 5.07 7.90
C VAL A 157 12.17 3.79 8.65
N ALA A 158 11.45 3.91 9.76
CA ALA A 158 10.87 2.77 10.47
C ALA A 158 9.47 2.48 9.94
N LEU A 159 9.23 1.23 9.53
CA LEU A 159 7.93 0.78 9.04
C LEU A 159 7.35 -0.29 9.95
N ILE A 160 6.04 -0.19 10.22
CA ILE A 160 5.26 -1.21 10.90
C ILE A 160 4.36 -1.87 9.87
N GLY A 161 4.50 -3.18 9.69
CA GLY A 161 3.64 -3.97 8.80
C GLY A 161 2.43 -4.53 9.53
N SER A 162 1.26 -4.51 8.88
CA SER A 162 0.06 -5.19 9.34
C SER A 162 -0.59 -5.94 8.19
N VAL A 163 -1.11 -7.11 8.49
CA VAL A 163 -1.82 -7.96 7.54
C VAL A 163 -3.11 -8.41 8.18
N ASP A 164 -4.21 -8.20 7.47
CA ASP A 164 -5.52 -8.59 7.97
C ASP A 164 -6.45 -9.02 6.82
N GLY A 165 -7.35 -9.95 7.12
CA GLY A 165 -8.45 -10.32 6.25
C GLY A 165 -9.58 -9.31 6.38
N TYR A 166 -10.02 -8.72 5.28
CA TYR A 166 -11.09 -7.74 5.26
C TYR A 166 -12.30 -8.26 4.50
N GLN A 167 -13.42 -8.31 5.19
CA GLN A 167 -14.71 -8.68 4.59
C GLN A 167 -15.36 -7.44 3.95
N ILE A 168 -15.38 -7.40 2.61
CA ILE A 168 -15.90 -6.24 1.85
C ILE A 168 -17.42 -6.21 1.90
N PHE A 169 -18.07 -7.38 1.80
CA PHE A 169 -19.53 -7.51 1.80
C PHE A 169 -20.02 -8.49 2.87
N ARG A 170 -21.27 -8.38 3.27
CA ARG A 170 -21.90 -9.32 4.21
C ARG A 170 -21.96 -10.76 3.69
N GLN A 171 -21.86 -10.95 2.39
CA GLN A 171 -21.74 -12.27 1.75
C GLN A 171 -20.26 -12.67 1.77
N LYS A 172 -19.94 -13.81 2.38
CA LYS A 172 -18.57 -14.34 2.59
C LYS A 172 -17.78 -14.69 1.32
N THR A 173 -18.25 -14.29 0.14
CA THR A 173 -17.63 -14.66 -1.15
C THR A 173 -16.63 -13.64 -1.68
N ASP A 174 -16.59 -12.43 -1.11
CA ASP A 174 -15.80 -11.31 -1.62
C ASP A 174 -14.81 -10.76 -0.58
N ASP A 175 -14.24 -11.65 0.22
CA ASP A 175 -13.20 -11.29 1.17
C ASP A 175 -11.90 -10.93 0.44
N CYS A 176 -11.08 -10.09 1.05
CA CYS A 176 -9.74 -9.82 0.58
C CYS A 176 -8.76 -9.76 1.75
N TRP A 177 -7.50 -10.02 1.48
CA TRP A 177 -6.41 -9.79 2.42
C TRP A 177 -5.73 -8.49 2.05
N VAL A 178 -5.54 -7.64 3.05
CA VAL A 178 -4.90 -6.33 2.87
C VAL A 178 -3.59 -6.34 3.65
N VAL A 179 -2.52 -5.99 2.96
CA VAL A 179 -1.23 -5.72 3.59
C VAL A 179 -1.05 -4.21 3.61
N LEU A 180 -0.83 -3.66 4.78
CA LEU A 180 -0.56 -2.24 4.94
C LEU A 180 0.75 -2.01 5.70
N MET A 181 1.37 -0.87 5.41
CA MET A 181 2.51 -0.35 6.13
C MET A 181 2.16 0.98 6.78
N ILE A 182 2.65 1.18 7.98
CA ILE A 182 2.55 2.42 8.74
C ILE A 182 3.93 3.02 8.80
N ASN A 183 4.09 4.27 8.38
CA ASN A 183 5.34 5.00 8.57
C ASN A 183 5.42 5.46 10.02
N ALA A 184 6.25 4.77 10.80
CA ALA A 184 6.40 5.05 12.23
C ALA A 184 7.12 6.37 12.53
N ASN A 185 7.80 6.95 11.52
CA ASN A 185 8.44 8.26 11.66
C ASN A 185 7.45 9.42 11.85
N LEU A 186 6.15 9.19 11.68
CA LEU A 186 5.10 10.10 12.12
C LEU A 186 4.84 9.95 13.63
N CYS A 187 4.37 11.01 14.28
CA CYS A 187 3.93 10.92 15.67
C CYS A 187 2.76 9.94 15.84
N PRO A 188 2.60 9.30 17.01
CA PRO A 188 1.58 8.25 17.25
C PRO A 188 0.18 8.63 16.82
N GLU A 189 -0.27 9.86 17.12
CA GLU A 189 -1.62 10.35 16.83
C GLU A 189 -1.88 10.49 15.31
N ASN A 190 -0.82 10.67 14.52
CA ASN A 190 -0.92 10.88 13.08
C ASN A 190 -0.69 9.60 12.28
N ARG A 191 0.20 8.69 12.74
CA ARG A 191 0.64 7.52 11.96
C ARG A 191 -0.49 6.56 11.59
N VAL A 192 -1.53 6.49 12.42
CA VAL A 192 -2.68 5.58 12.22
C VAL A 192 -3.88 6.22 11.53
N LYS A 193 -3.80 7.51 11.18
CA LYS A 193 -4.85 8.18 10.42
C LYS A 193 -4.97 7.57 9.03
N LYS A 194 -6.19 7.42 8.53
CA LYS A 194 -6.51 6.79 7.24
C LYS A 194 -5.65 7.30 6.08
N GLU A 195 -5.40 8.60 6.02
CA GLU A 195 -4.60 9.24 4.99
C GLU A 195 -3.11 8.91 5.05
N ASN A 196 -2.63 8.39 6.18
CA ASN A 196 -1.22 8.05 6.41
C ASN A 196 -0.94 6.56 6.26
N LEU A 197 -1.98 5.73 6.22
CA LEU A 197 -1.83 4.30 6.00
C LEU A 197 -1.42 4.01 4.55
N MET A 198 -0.41 3.18 4.37
CA MET A 198 0.09 2.77 3.07
C MET A 198 -0.37 1.35 2.76
N ILE A 199 -1.46 1.21 2.01
CA ILE A 199 -1.84 -0.12 1.49
C ILE A 199 -0.78 -0.52 0.47
N THR A 200 -0.11 -1.64 0.70
CA THR A 200 0.94 -2.18 -0.18
C THR A 200 0.47 -3.36 -1.01
N SER A 201 -0.47 -4.16 -0.50
CA SER A 201 -1.06 -5.23 -1.29
C SER A 201 -2.54 -5.43 -0.99
N ILE A 202 -3.28 -5.76 -2.04
CA ILE A 202 -4.67 -6.23 -1.94
C ILE A 202 -4.72 -7.58 -2.64
N ILE A 203 -4.97 -8.63 -1.86
CA ILE A 203 -5.02 -10.02 -2.32
C ILE A 203 -6.48 -10.45 -2.32
N PRO A 204 -7.10 -10.67 -3.49
CA PRO A 204 -8.50 -11.09 -3.55
C PRO A 204 -8.71 -12.47 -2.89
N GLY A 205 -9.76 -12.57 -2.04
CA GLY A 205 -10.22 -13.84 -1.47
C GLY A 205 -11.07 -14.66 -2.45
N PRO A 206 -11.98 -15.53 -2.01
CA PRO A 206 -12.48 -15.64 -0.63
C PRO A 206 -11.67 -16.51 0.30
N LYS A 207 -10.70 -17.27 -0.23
CA LYS A 207 -9.91 -18.22 0.58
C LYS A 207 -8.65 -17.57 1.14
N GLU A 208 -8.25 -18.03 2.29
CA GLU A 208 -6.96 -17.69 2.87
C GLU A 208 -5.80 -18.13 1.97
N PRO A 209 -4.75 -17.32 1.81
CA PRO A 209 -3.53 -17.70 1.11
C PRO A 209 -2.87 -18.92 1.75
N LYS A 210 -2.69 -20.02 0.98
CA LYS A 210 -2.01 -21.22 1.51
C LYS A 210 -0.52 -20.99 1.69
N HIS A 211 0.14 -20.40 0.69
CA HIS A 211 1.56 -20.08 0.72
C HIS A 211 1.73 -18.57 0.81
N PHE A 212 1.51 -18.01 2.00
CA PHE A 212 1.48 -16.58 2.26
C PHE A 212 2.79 -15.87 1.84
N ASN A 213 3.94 -16.51 2.01
CA ASN A 213 5.24 -15.94 1.66
C ASN A 213 5.34 -15.55 0.17
N SER A 214 4.66 -16.25 -0.74
CA SER A 214 4.64 -15.88 -2.15
C SER A 214 3.95 -14.52 -2.39
N PHE A 215 2.93 -14.20 -1.61
CA PHE A 215 2.22 -12.92 -1.67
C PHE A 215 3.04 -11.79 -1.02
N MET A 216 3.85 -12.11 -0.02
CA MET A 216 4.75 -11.14 0.63
C MET A 216 6.04 -10.90 -0.14
N TYR A 217 6.39 -11.77 -1.09
CA TYR A 217 7.64 -11.73 -1.83
C TYR A 217 7.97 -10.36 -2.44
N PRO A 218 7.05 -9.66 -3.16
CA PRO A 218 7.35 -8.36 -3.73
C PRO A 218 7.64 -7.29 -2.67
N ILE A 219 6.95 -7.34 -1.54
CA ILE A 219 7.15 -6.43 -0.41
C ILE A 219 8.54 -6.63 0.20
N VAL A 220 8.87 -7.89 0.50
CA VAL A 220 10.16 -8.23 1.14
C VAL A 220 11.33 -7.89 0.24
N ASN A 221 11.22 -8.16 -1.07
CA ASN A 221 12.27 -7.79 -2.02
C ASN A 221 12.45 -6.27 -2.10
N GLU A 222 11.37 -5.51 -2.22
CA GLU A 222 11.48 -4.05 -2.27
C GLU A 222 12.08 -3.47 -0.99
N LEU A 223 11.73 -4.03 0.19
CA LEU A 223 12.34 -3.61 1.45
C LEU A 223 13.85 -3.89 1.49
N LYS A 224 14.29 -5.04 0.98
CA LYS A 224 15.72 -5.36 0.86
C LYS A 224 16.44 -4.42 -0.11
N ASP A 225 15.80 -4.09 -1.24
CA ASP A 225 16.36 -3.14 -2.20
C ASP A 225 16.48 -1.74 -1.57
N LEU A 226 15.48 -1.30 -0.81
CA LEU A 226 15.50 -0.02 -0.11
C LEU A 226 16.60 0.02 0.96
N GLU A 227 16.78 -1.05 1.73
CA GLU A 227 17.85 -1.17 2.73
C GLU A 227 19.24 -1.12 2.07
N SER A 228 19.43 -1.83 0.95
CA SER A 228 20.70 -1.82 0.22
C SER A 228 21.00 -0.46 -0.44
N MET A 229 20.00 0.25 -0.96
CA MET A 229 20.16 1.57 -1.58
C MET A 229 20.60 2.64 -0.56
N LEU A 230 20.13 2.58 0.68
CA LEU A 230 20.56 3.50 1.73
C LEU A 230 22.05 3.35 2.05
N SER A 231 22.61 2.15 1.90
CA SER A 231 24.03 1.88 2.07
C SER A 231 24.89 2.52 0.95
N PHE A 232 24.33 2.77 -0.24
CA PHE A 232 25.04 3.37 -1.39
C PHE A 232 24.96 4.89 -1.46
N LEU A 233 24.02 5.52 -0.76
CA LEU A 233 23.86 6.99 -0.74
C LEU A 233 24.70 7.70 0.33
N LEU A 234 25.45 6.93 1.12
CA LEU A 234 26.34 7.45 2.19
C LEU A 234 27.82 7.53 1.78
N PHE A 235 28.14 7.42 0.46
CA PHE A 235 29.50 7.65 -0.07
C PHE A 235 29.53 8.83 -1.02
#